data_07a409dfbdac567631744f487208a96d
#
_entry.id   07a409dfbdac567631744f487208a96d
#
_cell.length_a   1.000
_cell.length_b   1.000
_cell.length_c   1.000
_cell.angle_alpha   90.00
_cell.angle_beta   90.00
_cell.angle_gamma   90.00
#
_symmetry.space_group_name_H-M   'P 1'
#
loop_
_entity.id
_entity.type
_entity.pdbx_description
1 polymer ?
#
loop_
_entity_poly.entity_id
_entity_poly.type
_entity_poly.pdbx_seq_one_letter_code
_entity_poly.pdbx_strand_id
1 'polypeptide(L)'
;VNLDVLGGGKTNGTNVGIWKANDTMQQRFSVKYEKDGYYKIQAMHSGKVLEVAGSSKNNGANVQQYTWNNTDNQKWYIKYANGGYYYIVSKCNGLYMDIYAGSNQNGTNLQVYKGNSSNAQKFKFVSASFGIDVSKYQGNIDFDKLVNSKRVDFIISRAGYYSETRKKFIVDETFSRNYQESKKRNLPIGSYIYSYALNKEDAINEANQLINYFKSINATKLDLPVFIDIEDSSQSGLSKSQITEICLAYGEQMKKAGYKTGIYASKYWYMTKIDISKLPADYCLW
;
A
#
# COMPACT_ATOMS: atom_id res chain seq x y z
N VAL A 1 7.26 14.24 -1.26
CA VAL A 1 7.22 14.13 0.20
C VAL A 1 5.79 13.95 0.67
N ASN A 2 5.59 13.28 1.79
CA ASN A 2 4.29 13.06 2.42
C ASN A 2 4.24 13.77 3.77
N LEU A 3 3.03 14.08 4.24
CA LEU A 3 2.84 14.41 5.65
C LEU A 3 3.27 13.20 6.49
N ASP A 4 3.90 13.47 7.63
CA ASP A 4 4.48 12.46 8.51
C ASP A 4 4.31 12.89 9.97
N VAL A 5 3.83 11.98 10.82
CA VAL A 5 3.94 12.18 12.26
C VAL A 5 5.35 11.81 12.66
N LEU A 6 6.18 12.83 12.86
CA LEU A 6 7.63 12.70 12.93
C LEU A 6 8.08 11.68 13.99
N GLY A 7 8.98 10.79 13.56
CA GLY A 7 9.48 9.72 14.40
C GLY A 7 8.47 8.62 14.74
N GLY A 8 7.26 8.63 14.14
CA GLY A 8 6.22 7.63 14.41
C GLY A 8 5.68 7.65 15.85
N GLY A 9 5.89 8.75 16.59
CA GLY A 9 5.41 8.89 17.96
C GLY A 9 3.88 8.73 18.06
N LYS A 10 3.40 8.19 19.20
CA LYS A 10 1.96 7.95 19.44
C LYS A 10 1.39 8.78 20.58
N THR A 11 2.17 9.68 21.16
CA THR A 11 1.76 10.54 22.25
C THR A 11 1.06 11.80 21.76
N ASN A 12 0.28 12.45 22.63
CA ASN A 12 -0.24 13.79 22.38
C ASN A 12 0.92 14.79 22.24
N GLY A 13 0.78 15.74 21.33
CA GLY A 13 1.81 16.75 21.07
C GLY A 13 2.93 16.26 20.13
N THR A 14 2.91 15.01 19.64
CA THR A 14 3.90 14.59 18.65
C THR A 14 3.77 15.46 17.41
N ASN A 15 4.90 16.00 16.98
CA ASN A 15 4.96 16.94 15.87
C ASN A 15 4.60 16.29 14.53
N VAL A 16 4.03 17.08 13.63
CA VAL A 16 3.77 16.69 12.25
C VAL A 16 4.63 17.55 11.33
N GLY A 17 5.20 16.91 10.36
CA GLY A 17 6.01 17.58 9.34
C GLY A 17 5.90 16.84 8.01
N ILE A 18 6.93 16.98 7.19
CA ILE A 18 7.03 16.21 5.94
C ILE A 18 8.24 15.29 5.97
N TRP A 19 8.10 14.18 5.28
CA TRP A 19 9.19 13.22 5.09
C TRP A 19 9.11 12.59 3.69
N LYS A 20 10.24 12.10 3.18
CA LYS A 20 10.26 11.27 1.97
C LYS A 20 9.25 10.13 2.12
N ALA A 21 8.47 9.84 1.07
CA ALA A 21 7.57 8.70 1.04
C ALA A 21 8.32 7.40 1.39
N ASN A 22 7.82 6.66 2.38
CA ASN A 22 8.45 5.44 2.89
C ASN A 22 7.41 4.36 3.26
N ASP A 23 6.16 4.55 2.83
CA ASP A 23 5.03 3.64 3.00
C ASP A 23 4.68 3.26 4.45
N THR A 24 5.21 4.00 5.42
CA THR A 24 4.91 3.77 6.84
C THR A 24 3.52 4.27 7.24
N MET A 25 2.96 3.67 8.30
CA MET A 25 1.62 4.03 8.79
C MET A 25 1.54 5.45 9.36
N GLN A 26 2.66 6.05 9.79
CA GLN A 26 2.71 7.45 10.26
C GLN A 26 2.53 8.47 9.14
N GLN A 27 2.62 8.04 7.87
CA GLN A 27 2.35 8.86 6.69
C GLN A 27 0.93 8.67 6.13
N ARG A 28 0.10 7.88 6.82
CA ARG A 28 -1.26 7.55 6.39
C ARG A 28 -2.27 8.22 7.29
N PHE A 29 -3.20 8.90 6.65
CA PHE A 29 -4.24 9.66 7.35
C PHE A 29 -5.61 9.30 6.80
N SER A 30 -6.59 9.14 7.69
CA SER A 30 -7.99 9.10 7.28
C SER A 30 -8.59 10.49 7.40
N VAL A 31 -9.33 10.89 6.37
CA VAL A 31 -10.05 12.17 6.35
C VAL A 31 -11.53 11.85 6.50
N LYS A 32 -12.14 12.30 7.59
CA LYS A 32 -13.54 12.00 7.91
C LYS A 32 -14.33 13.29 8.03
N TYR A 33 -15.44 13.33 7.30
CA TYR A 33 -16.41 14.40 7.44
C TYR A 33 -17.04 14.37 8.85
N GLU A 34 -17.11 15.52 9.48
CA GLU A 34 -17.77 15.67 10.79
C GLU A 34 -19.16 16.27 10.60
N LYS A 35 -19.24 17.58 10.44
CA LYS A 35 -20.46 18.33 10.13
C LYS A 35 -20.10 19.74 9.67
N ASP A 36 -21.08 20.48 9.15
CA ASP A 36 -20.94 21.89 8.78
C ASP A 36 -19.77 22.19 7.84
N GLY A 37 -19.44 21.24 6.94
CA GLY A 37 -18.35 21.39 5.97
C GLY A 37 -16.96 21.09 6.53
N TYR A 38 -16.82 20.66 7.79
CA TYR A 38 -15.53 20.38 8.41
C TYR A 38 -15.20 18.89 8.45
N TYR A 39 -13.90 18.63 8.47
CA TYR A 39 -13.30 17.32 8.52
C TYR A 39 -12.35 17.18 9.69
N LYS A 40 -12.19 15.97 10.21
CA LYS A 40 -11.06 15.59 11.02
C LYS A 40 -10.06 14.80 10.20
N ILE A 41 -8.78 15.01 10.43
CA ILE A 41 -7.67 14.30 9.79
C ILE A 41 -7.00 13.44 10.85
N GLN A 42 -7.13 12.12 10.74
CA GLN A 42 -6.68 11.18 11.76
C GLN A 42 -5.49 10.37 11.28
N ALA A 43 -4.38 10.39 12.03
CA ALA A 43 -3.22 9.57 11.78
C ALA A 43 -3.53 8.09 12.05
N MET A 44 -3.32 7.23 11.05
CA MET A 44 -3.73 5.81 11.09
C MET A 44 -2.92 5.00 12.12
N HIS A 45 -1.63 5.32 12.33
CA HIS A 45 -0.75 4.57 13.24
C HIS A 45 -1.06 4.81 14.73
N SER A 46 -1.59 5.99 15.08
CA SER A 46 -1.82 6.40 16.48
C SER A 46 -3.30 6.53 16.85
N GLY A 47 -4.17 6.68 15.84
CA GLY A 47 -5.58 7.00 16.02
C GLY A 47 -5.85 8.44 16.48
N LYS A 48 -4.80 9.26 16.62
CA LYS A 48 -4.92 10.69 17.01
C LYS A 48 -5.20 11.57 15.79
N VAL A 49 -5.71 12.76 16.03
CA VAL A 49 -6.06 13.70 14.96
C VAL A 49 -5.07 14.86 14.88
N LEU A 50 -4.95 15.46 13.71
CA LEU A 50 -4.18 16.67 13.52
C LEU A 50 -4.89 17.86 14.16
N GLU A 51 -4.13 18.69 14.88
CA GLU A 51 -4.63 19.92 15.49
C GLU A 51 -3.64 21.07 15.41
N VAL A 52 -4.17 22.28 15.48
CA VAL A 52 -3.36 23.46 15.76
C VAL A 52 -3.01 23.48 17.25
N ALA A 53 -1.74 23.43 17.59
CA ALA A 53 -1.27 23.40 18.97
C ALA A 53 -1.79 24.58 19.77
N GLY A 54 -2.34 24.28 20.96
CA GLY A 54 -2.86 25.30 21.89
C GLY A 54 -3.98 26.18 21.33
N SER A 55 -4.66 25.74 20.24
CA SER A 55 -5.68 26.56 19.55
C SER A 55 -5.16 27.97 19.15
N SER A 56 -3.87 28.08 18.87
CA SER A 56 -3.18 29.35 18.57
C SER A 56 -3.81 30.06 17.37
N LYS A 57 -3.89 31.38 17.43
CA LYS A 57 -4.37 32.27 16.38
C LYS A 57 -3.25 32.83 15.50
N ASN A 58 -2.01 32.54 15.83
CA ASN A 58 -0.84 33.16 15.21
C ASN A 58 -0.39 32.44 13.96
N ASN A 59 0.13 33.20 12.99
CA ASN A 59 0.90 32.62 11.89
C ASN A 59 2.11 31.86 12.44
N GLY A 60 2.41 30.72 11.82
CA GLY A 60 3.48 29.85 12.27
C GLY A 60 3.10 28.92 13.43
N ALA A 61 1.83 28.93 13.87
CA ALA A 61 1.39 28.00 14.90
C ALA A 61 1.56 26.55 14.45
N ASN A 62 2.13 25.74 15.34
CA ASN A 62 2.48 24.37 15.05
C ASN A 62 1.25 23.49 14.80
N VAL A 63 1.39 22.50 13.89
CA VAL A 63 0.44 21.41 13.72
C VAL A 63 1.03 20.14 14.33
N GLN A 64 0.28 19.52 15.22
CA GLN A 64 0.66 18.32 15.94
C GLN A 64 -0.47 17.29 15.92
N GLN A 65 -0.21 16.08 16.37
CA GLN A 65 -1.30 15.13 16.66
C GLN A 65 -1.75 15.19 18.11
N TYR A 66 -3.04 14.97 18.33
CA TYR A 66 -3.63 14.96 19.67
C TYR A 66 -4.85 14.03 19.77
N THR A 67 -5.22 13.63 20.98
CA THR A 67 -6.47 12.87 21.20
C THR A 67 -7.67 13.70 20.73
N TRP A 68 -8.59 13.08 20.01
CA TRP A 68 -9.81 13.73 19.55
C TRP A 68 -10.68 14.18 20.75
N ASN A 69 -10.96 15.46 20.85
CA ASN A 69 -11.82 16.07 21.87
C ASN A 69 -12.90 16.98 21.27
N ASN A 70 -13.05 16.94 19.94
CA ASN A 70 -14.08 17.68 19.20
C ASN A 70 -13.95 19.22 19.24
N THR A 71 -12.80 19.77 19.60
CA THR A 71 -12.53 21.21 19.59
C THR A 71 -12.26 21.75 18.20
N ASP A 72 -12.41 23.06 18.00
CA ASP A 72 -12.30 23.68 16.68
C ASP A 72 -10.88 23.66 16.09
N ASN A 73 -9.84 23.57 16.93
CA ASN A 73 -8.45 23.42 16.46
C ASN A 73 -8.14 22.04 15.87
N GLN A 74 -9.06 21.07 15.99
CA GLN A 74 -8.97 19.75 15.40
C GLN A 74 -9.83 19.59 14.15
N LYS A 75 -10.52 20.66 13.71
CA LYS A 75 -11.42 20.67 12.58
C LYS A 75 -10.83 21.46 11.42
N TRP A 76 -10.96 20.90 10.23
CA TRP A 76 -10.34 21.42 9.02
C TRP A 76 -11.36 21.58 7.92
N TYR A 77 -11.32 22.69 7.22
CA TYR A 77 -12.06 22.91 6.00
C TYR A 77 -11.17 22.59 4.80
N ILE A 78 -11.66 21.78 3.85
CA ILE A 78 -10.91 21.35 2.68
C ILE A 78 -11.47 22.07 1.46
N LYS A 79 -10.66 22.93 0.84
CA LYS A 79 -11.03 23.74 -0.34
C LYS A 79 -10.22 23.28 -1.55
N TYR A 80 -10.90 23.06 -2.67
CA TYR A 80 -10.21 22.81 -3.93
C TYR A 80 -9.37 24.03 -4.33
N ALA A 81 -8.11 23.80 -4.69
CA ALA A 81 -7.21 24.83 -5.17
C ALA A 81 -7.14 24.84 -6.70
N ASN A 82 -6.51 23.86 -7.30
CA ASN A 82 -6.45 23.59 -8.74
C ASN A 82 -5.69 22.28 -8.99
N GLY A 83 -5.74 21.71 -10.19
CA GLY A 83 -4.87 20.59 -10.60
C GLY A 83 -4.91 19.35 -9.70
N GLY A 84 -6.02 19.13 -8.96
CA GLY A 84 -6.14 18.03 -8.01
C GLY A 84 -5.52 18.32 -6.64
N TYR A 85 -5.14 19.57 -6.38
CA TYR A 85 -4.64 20.04 -5.08
C TYR A 85 -5.73 20.73 -4.28
N TYR A 86 -5.54 20.75 -2.96
CA TYR A 86 -6.47 21.32 -1.98
C TYR A 86 -5.72 22.17 -0.97
N TYR A 87 -6.39 23.20 -0.49
CA TYR A 87 -6.04 23.92 0.71
C TYR A 87 -6.73 23.28 1.91
N ILE A 88 -6.04 23.16 3.03
CA ILE A 88 -6.56 22.64 4.29
C ILE A 88 -6.54 23.80 5.28
N VAL A 89 -7.72 24.26 5.71
CA VAL A 89 -7.88 25.50 6.49
C VAL A 89 -8.42 25.15 7.87
N SER A 90 -7.76 25.62 8.91
CA SER A 90 -8.16 25.37 10.29
C SER A 90 -9.44 26.15 10.65
N LYS A 91 -10.39 25.47 11.29
CA LYS A 91 -11.61 26.09 11.79
C LYS A 91 -11.34 27.09 12.90
N CYS A 92 -10.35 26.83 13.77
CA CYS A 92 -10.16 27.65 14.94
C CYS A 92 -9.62 29.06 14.63
N ASN A 93 -8.91 29.24 13.50
CA ASN A 93 -8.22 30.49 13.21
C ASN A 93 -8.31 30.96 11.74
N GLY A 94 -8.86 30.13 10.85
CA GLY A 94 -8.95 30.46 9.42
C GLY A 94 -7.60 30.41 8.67
N LEU A 95 -6.52 29.98 9.34
CA LEU A 95 -5.20 29.87 8.73
C LEU A 95 -5.08 28.56 7.92
N TYR A 96 -4.24 28.58 6.91
CA TYR A 96 -4.00 27.49 5.99
C TYR A 96 -2.88 26.59 6.51
N MET A 97 -3.07 25.27 6.42
CA MET A 97 -1.99 24.32 6.62
C MET A 97 -0.85 24.66 5.65
N ASP A 98 0.38 24.68 6.15
CA ASP A 98 1.52 25.27 5.45
C ASP A 98 2.82 24.55 5.82
N ILE A 99 3.61 24.22 4.81
CA ILE A 99 4.95 23.66 5.02
C ILE A 99 5.92 24.83 5.27
N TYR A 100 6.55 24.83 6.45
CA TYR A 100 7.47 25.88 6.86
C TYR A 100 8.48 26.23 5.76
N ALA A 101 8.55 27.54 5.44
CA ALA A 101 9.42 28.10 4.40
C ALA A 101 9.27 27.46 3.00
N GLY A 102 8.23 26.66 2.72
CA GLY A 102 8.08 25.94 1.47
C GLY A 102 9.16 24.89 1.21
N SER A 103 9.89 24.48 2.23
CA SER A 103 10.98 23.51 2.13
C SER A 103 10.46 22.12 1.80
N ASN A 104 11.27 21.32 1.07
CA ASN A 104 11.01 19.91 0.78
C ASN A 104 11.94 18.95 1.56
N GLN A 105 12.67 19.46 2.54
CA GLN A 105 13.59 18.66 3.34
C GLN A 105 12.83 17.79 4.35
N ASN A 106 13.33 16.57 4.58
CA ASN A 106 12.80 15.68 5.61
C ASN A 106 12.82 16.36 6.98
N GLY A 107 11.72 16.22 7.73
CA GLY A 107 11.58 16.82 9.05
C GLY A 107 11.11 18.29 9.02
N THR A 108 10.90 18.89 7.84
CA THR A 108 10.35 20.24 7.78
C THR A 108 8.98 20.29 8.45
N ASN A 109 8.80 21.28 9.31
CA ASN A 109 7.62 21.43 10.13
C ASN A 109 6.34 21.71 9.34
N LEU A 110 5.23 21.17 9.79
CA LEU A 110 3.89 21.56 9.39
C LEU A 110 3.35 22.61 10.37
N GLN A 111 2.91 23.72 9.83
CA GLN A 111 2.36 24.83 10.59
C GLN A 111 1.02 25.29 10.00
N VAL A 112 0.38 26.28 10.60
CA VAL A 112 -0.68 27.05 9.95
C VAL A 112 -0.20 28.47 9.67
N TYR A 113 -0.55 29.00 8.52
CA TYR A 113 -0.12 30.33 8.07
C TYR A 113 -1.19 31.04 7.28
N LYS A 114 -1.14 32.37 7.19
CA LYS A 114 -2.02 33.18 6.34
C LYS A 114 -2.00 32.65 4.91
N GLY A 115 -3.18 32.55 4.30
CA GLY A 115 -3.31 32.11 2.90
C GLY A 115 -2.51 33.01 1.96
N ASN A 116 -1.64 32.40 1.15
CA ASN A 116 -0.75 33.09 0.21
C ASN A 116 -0.69 32.42 -1.17
N SER A 117 -1.52 31.39 -1.37
CA SER A 117 -1.61 30.61 -2.61
C SER A 117 -0.32 29.92 -3.05
N SER A 118 0.72 29.88 -2.21
CA SER A 118 1.99 29.20 -2.52
C SER A 118 1.82 27.68 -2.61
N ASN A 119 2.81 27.00 -3.18
CA ASN A 119 2.82 25.54 -3.21
C ASN A 119 3.01 24.90 -1.84
N ALA A 120 3.56 25.65 -0.85
CA ALA A 120 3.66 25.20 0.53
C ALA A 120 2.30 24.91 1.20
N GLN A 121 1.22 25.48 0.63
CA GLN A 121 -0.14 25.35 1.14
C GLN A 121 -1.02 24.41 0.33
N LYS A 122 -0.48 23.79 -0.73
CA LYS A 122 -1.22 22.91 -1.64
C LYS A 122 -0.93 21.45 -1.34
N PHE A 123 -1.95 20.71 -0.97
CA PHE A 123 -1.89 19.30 -0.64
C PHE A 123 -2.68 18.47 -1.64
N LYS A 124 -2.15 17.30 -2.00
CA LYS A 124 -2.84 16.34 -2.84
C LYS A 124 -3.20 15.11 -2.00
N PHE A 125 -4.45 14.69 -2.08
CA PHE A 125 -4.86 13.41 -1.51
C PHE A 125 -4.52 12.30 -2.50
N VAL A 126 -3.76 11.33 -2.02
CA VAL A 126 -3.43 10.12 -2.76
C VAL A 126 -4.05 8.96 -2.00
N SER A 127 -4.87 8.16 -2.68
CA SER A 127 -5.39 6.93 -2.07
C SER A 127 -4.23 6.01 -1.77
N ALA A 128 -4.09 5.60 -0.52
CA ALA A 128 -3.11 4.62 -0.10
C ALA A 128 -3.84 3.35 0.33
N SER A 129 -3.63 2.25 -0.40
CA SER A 129 -4.07 0.93 0.02
C SER A 129 -2.92 0.21 0.72
N PHE A 130 -3.21 -0.43 1.84
CA PHE A 130 -2.25 -1.24 2.59
C PHE A 130 -2.64 -2.70 2.49
N GLY A 131 -1.75 -3.49 1.90
CA GLY A 131 -1.88 -4.94 1.85
C GLY A 131 -0.86 -5.63 2.72
N ILE A 132 -1.15 -6.87 3.02
CA ILE A 132 -0.19 -7.81 3.59
C ILE A 132 -0.08 -9.03 2.69
N ASP A 133 1.12 -9.57 2.59
CA ASP A 133 1.31 -10.92 2.06
C ASP A 133 1.28 -11.95 3.18
N VAL A 134 0.75 -13.11 2.87
CA VAL A 134 0.56 -14.17 3.85
C VAL A 134 0.76 -15.55 3.22
N SER A 135 1.20 -16.49 4.03
CA SER A 135 1.39 -17.89 3.69
C SER A 135 1.14 -18.77 4.91
N LYS A 136 1.39 -20.05 4.81
CA LYS A 136 1.32 -20.97 5.95
C LYS A 136 2.17 -20.52 7.15
N TYR A 137 3.20 -19.73 6.94
CA TYR A 137 4.09 -19.25 8.00
C TYR A 137 3.42 -18.26 8.96
N GLN A 138 2.33 -17.61 8.56
CA GLN A 138 1.51 -16.78 9.43
C GLN A 138 0.46 -17.60 10.19
N GLY A 139 0.36 -18.89 9.93
CA GLY A 139 -0.60 -19.79 10.58
C GLY A 139 -2.05 -19.39 10.34
N ASN A 140 -2.88 -19.57 11.38
CA ASN A 140 -4.29 -19.25 11.32
C ASN A 140 -4.54 -17.77 11.60
N ILE A 141 -4.81 -17.01 10.54
CA ILE A 141 -5.14 -15.59 10.64
C ILE A 141 -6.55 -15.42 11.22
N ASP A 142 -6.69 -14.52 12.19
CA ASP A 142 -7.97 -14.03 12.67
C ASP A 142 -8.48 -12.93 11.72
N PHE A 143 -9.29 -13.33 10.73
CA PHE A 143 -9.81 -12.41 9.71
C PHE A 143 -10.78 -11.37 10.27
N ASP A 144 -11.48 -11.66 11.37
CA ASP A 144 -12.35 -10.67 12.01
C ASP A 144 -11.52 -9.56 12.64
N LYS A 145 -10.47 -9.91 13.36
CA LYS A 145 -9.49 -8.93 13.86
C LYS A 145 -8.84 -8.14 12.72
N LEU A 146 -8.45 -8.83 11.65
CA LEU A 146 -7.79 -8.21 10.52
C LEU A 146 -8.67 -7.10 9.90
N VAL A 147 -9.91 -7.44 9.54
CA VAL A 147 -10.85 -6.50 8.91
C VAL A 147 -11.28 -5.39 9.88
N ASN A 148 -11.57 -5.73 11.14
CA ASN A 148 -11.97 -4.76 12.16
C ASN A 148 -10.85 -3.77 12.52
N SER A 149 -9.59 -4.14 12.29
CA SER A 149 -8.46 -3.22 12.49
C SER A 149 -8.52 -2.00 11.57
N LYS A 150 -9.16 -2.10 10.40
CA LYS A 150 -9.20 -1.09 9.32
C LYS A 150 -7.81 -0.65 8.88
N ARG A 151 -6.81 -1.52 9.06
CA ARG A 151 -5.40 -1.27 8.71
C ARG A 151 -4.95 -2.01 7.46
N VAL A 152 -5.73 -2.99 7.02
CA VAL A 152 -5.43 -3.83 5.86
C VAL A 152 -6.58 -3.71 4.88
N ASP A 153 -6.26 -3.29 3.68
CA ASP A 153 -7.23 -3.09 2.59
C ASP A 153 -7.29 -4.30 1.65
N PHE A 154 -6.25 -5.14 1.65
CA PHE A 154 -6.17 -6.35 0.83
C PHE A 154 -5.12 -7.33 1.34
N ILE A 155 -5.20 -8.58 0.87
CA ILE A 155 -4.15 -9.58 1.09
C ILE A 155 -3.65 -10.17 -0.23
N ILE A 156 -2.37 -10.56 -0.24
CA ILE A 156 -1.78 -11.41 -1.29
C ILE A 156 -1.37 -12.71 -0.62
N SER A 157 -2.08 -13.80 -0.95
CA SER A 157 -1.86 -15.09 -0.28
C SER A 157 -1.07 -16.05 -1.15
N ARG A 158 -0.04 -16.69 -0.58
CA ARG A 158 0.71 -17.72 -1.31
C ARG A 158 -0.19 -18.89 -1.63
N ALA A 159 -0.27 -19.24 -2.91
CA ALA A 159 -1.00 -20.45 -3.34
C ALA A 159 -0.14 -21.72 -3.25
N GLY A 160 1.16 -21.59 -3.42
CA GLY A 160 2.08 -22.73 -3.37
C GLY A 160 3.33 -22.51 -4.18
N TYR A 161 3.92 -23.64 -4.62
CA TYR A 161 5.09 -23.68 -5.50
C TYR A 161 5.14 -25.02 -6.25
N TYR A 162 5.85 -25.08 -7.38
CA TYR A 162 6.11 -26.34 -8.05
C TYR A 162 7.38 -26.99 -7.49
N SER A 163 7.29 -28.23 -7.07
CA SER A 163 8.43 -28.99 -6.57
C SER A 163 9.05 -29.84 -7.67
N GLU A 164 10.24 -29.50 -8.13
CA GLU A 164 10.99 -30.27 -9.11
C GLU A 164 11.31 -31.69 -8.63
N THR A 165 11.63 -31.85 -7.34
CA THR A 165 11.91 -33.17 -6.75
C THR A 165 10.69 -34.07 -6.74
N ARG A 166 9.52 -33.51 -6.44
CA ARG A 166 8.24 -34.27 -6.36
C ARG A 166 7.45 -34.25 -7.67
N LYS A 167 7.91 -33.50 -8.67
CA LYS A 167 7.25 -33.29 -9.96
C LYS A 167 5.77 -32.90 -9.84
N LYS A 168 5.44 -32.07 -8.86
CA LYS A 168 4.06 -31.62 -8.61
C LYS A 168 3.99 -30.25 -7.96
N PHE A 169 2.84 -29.64 -8.11
CA PHE A 169 2.49 -28.41 -7.39
C PHE A 169 2.25 -28.71 -5.91
N ILE A 170 2.94 -28.02 -5.03
CA ILE A 170 2.79 -28.10 -3.58
C ILE A 170 1.95 -26.91 -3.15
N VAL A 171 0.74 -27.22 -2.74
CA VAL A 171 -0.23 -26.23 -2.27
C VAL A 171 0.21 -25.64 -0.92
N ASP A 172 0.04 -24.34 -0.75
CA ASP A 172 0.08 -23.72 0.58
C ASP A 172 -1.22 -24.07 1.32
N GLU A 173 -1.11 -24.79 2.41
CA GLU A 173 -2.24 -25.36 3.17
C GLU A 173 -3.24 -24.30 3.67
N THR A 174 -2.83 -23.02 3.78
CA THR A 174 -3.67 -21.93 4.24
C THR A 174 -4.41 -21.21 3.12
N PHE A 175 -4.00 -21.38 1.85
CA PHE A 175 -4.53 -20.58 0.74
C PHE A 175 -6.05 -20.71 0.56
N SER A 176 -6.58 -21.93 0.51
CA SER A 176 -8.00 -22.14 0.30
C SER A 176 -8.84 -21.47 1.37
N ARG A 177 -8.44 -21.61 2.66
CA ARG A 177 -9.06 -20.92 3.77
C ARG A 177 -8.94 -19.38 3.62
N ASN A 178 -7.75 -18.88 3.35
CA ASN A 178 -7.52 -17.44 3.20
C ASN A 178 -8.37 -16.85 2.09
N TYR A 179 -8.52 -17.56 0.98
CA TYR A 179 -9.41 -17.15 -0.11
C TYR A 179 -10.87 -17.07 0.34
N GLN A 180 -11.40 -18.12 0.95
CA GLN A 180 -12.80 -18.18 1.41
C GLN A 180 -13.10 -17.11 2.47
N GLU A 181 -12.23 -16.98 3.47
CA GLU A 181 -12.42 -16.00 4.55
C GLU A 181 -12.33 -14.56 4.06
N SER A 182 -11.46 -14.28 3.08
CA SER A 182 -11.39 -12.98 2.43
C SER A 182 -12.65 -12.65 1.65
N LYS A 183 -13.13 -13.60 0.82
CA LYS A 183 -14.36 -13.39 0.03
C LYS A 183 -15.58 -13.21 0.92
N LYS A 184 -15.70 -13.97 2.00
CA LYS A 184 -16.78 -13.83 2.98
C LYS A 184 -16.87 -12.45 3.62
N ARG A 185 -15.73 -11.74 3.74
CA ARG A 185 -15.63 -10.42 4.38
C ARG A 185 -15.43 -9.27 3.39
N ASN A 186 -15.53 -9.53 2.10
CA ASN A 186 -15.25 -8.56 1.04
C ASN A 186 -13.84 -7.92 1.18
N LEU A 187 -12.87 -8.67 1.70
CA LEU A 187 -11.48 -8.26 1.73
C LEU A 187 -10.83 -8.65 0.39
N PRO A 188 -10.37 -7.69 -0.43
CA PRO A 188 -9.76 -8.01 -1.71
C PRO A 188 -8.57 -8.95 -1.56
N ILE A 189 -8.50 -9.96 -2.44
CA ILE A 189 -7.45 -10.96 -2.40
C ILE A 189 -6.78 -11.15 -3.77
N GLY A 190 -5.45 -11.18 -3.75
CA GLY A 190 -4.58 -11.68 -4.80
C GLY A 190 -3.84 -12.92 -4.34
N SER A 191 -2.94 -13.37 -5.20
CA SER A 191 -2.15 -14.57 -4.90
C SER A 191 -0.72 -14.46 -5.40
N TYR A 192 0.16 -15.33 -4.92
CA TYR A 192 1.46 -15.56 -5.51
C TYR A 192 1.86 -17.02 -5.45
N ILE A 193 2.76 -17.40 -6.34
CA ILE A 193 3.53 -18.65 -6.24
C ILE A 193 5.00 -18.31 -6.03
N TYR A 194 5.70 -19.10 -5.24
CA TYR A 194 7.16 -19.07 -5.20
C TYR A 194 7.71 -19.91 -6.36
N SER A 195 8.42 -19.27 -7.30
CA SER A 195 8.81 -19.87 -8.56
C SER A 195 10.21 -20.48 -8.49
N TYR A 196 10.34 -21.68 -9.04
CA TYR A 196 11.62 -22.35 -9.30
C TYR A 196 11.91 -22.49 -10.80
N ALA A 197 11.13 -21.85 -11.67
CA ALA A 197 11.26 -21.94 -13.10
C ALA A 197 12.66 -21.50 -13.57
N LEU A 198 13.33 -22.34 -14.37
CA LEU A 198 14.64 -22.05 -14.94
C LEU A 198 14.58 -21.67 -16.43
N ASN A 199 13.42 -21.84 -17.04
CA ASN A 199 13.15 -21.54 -18.44
C ASN A 199 11.65 -21.24 -18.65
N LYS A 200 11.29 -20.93 -19.88
CA LYS A 200 9.93 -20.60 -20.30
C LYS A 200 8.94 -21.76 -20.08
N GLU A 201 9.34 -22.97 -20.37
CA GLU A 201 8.52 -24.17 -20.26
C GLU A 201 8.15 -24.45 -18.81
N ASP A 202 9.11 -24.29 -17.90
CA ASP A 202 8.89 -24.42 -16.46
C ASP A 202 7.87 -23.38 -15.97
N ALA A 203 8.01 -22.12 -16.39
CA ALA A 203 7.10 -21.05 -16.03
C ALA A 203 5.66 -21.30 -16.53
N ILE A 204 5.51 -21.82 -17.74
CA ILE A 204 4.21 -22.24 -18.29
C ILE A 204 3.62 -23.39 -17.46
N ASN A 205 4.44 -24.37 -17.09
CA ASN A 205 3.99 -25.48 -16.25
C ASN A 205 3.53 -25.01 -14.87
N GLU A 206 4.32 -24.15 -14.20
CA GLU A 206 3.94 -23.56 -12.91
C GLU A 206 2.61 -22.82 -13.00
N ALA A 207 2.42 -21.98 -14.03
CA ALA A 207 1.17 -21.25 -14.25
C ALA A 207 -0.03 -22.22 -14.45
N ASN A 208 0.15 -23.26 -15.27
CA ASN A 208 -0.92 -24.23 -15.53
C ASN A 208 -1.30 -25.02 -14.29
N GLN A 209 -0.34 -25.44 -13.47
CA GLN A 209 -0.59 -26.12 -12.20
C GLN A 209 -1.35 -25.22 -11.23
N LEU A 210 -0.98 -23.94 -11.14
CA LEU A 210 -1.69 -22.95 -10.32
C LEU A 210 -3.13 -22.73 -10.80
N ILE A 211 -3.34 -22.58 -12.10
CA ILE A 211 -4.67 -22.42 -12.72
C ILE A 211 -5.54 -23.63 -12.40
N ASN A 212 -5.01 -24.85 -12.53
CA ASN A 212 -5.72 -26.09 -12.22
C ASN A 212 -6.08 -26.14 -10.72
N TYR A 213 -5.16 -25.74 -9.85
CA TYR A 213 -5.44 -25.64 -8.42
C TYR A 213 -6.57 -24.65 -8.14
N PHE A 214 -6.52 -23.44 -8.69
CA PHE A 214 -7.59 -22.45 -8.51
C PHE A 214 -8.95 -22.96 -8.96
N LYS A 215 -9.01 -23.67 -10.10
CA LYS A 215 -10.24 -24.33 -10.57
C LYS A 215 -10.73 -25.38 -9.58
N SER A 216 -9.84 -26.20 -9.03
CA SER A 216 -10.21 -27.29 -8.12
C SER A 216 -10.85 -26.83 -6.81
N ILE A 217 -10.52 -25.61 -6.35
CA ILE A 217 -11.07 -25.00 -5.14
C ILE A 217 -12.08 -23.89 -5.43
N ASN A 218 -12.48 -23.73 -6.68
CA ASN A 218 -13.39 -22.68 -7.15
C ASN A 218 -12.90 -21.24 -6.86
N ALA A 219 -11.57 -21.03 -6.87
CA ALA A 219 -10.95 -19.71 -6.69
C ALA A 219 -10.75 -19.00 -8.05
N THR A 220 -11.82 -18.87 -8.83
CA THR A 220 -11.76 -18.34 -10.20
C THR A 220 -11.85 -16.81 -10.27
N LYS A 221 -12.15 -16.13 -9.17
CA LYS A 221 -12.33 -14.67 -9.09
C LYS A 221 -11.42 -14.07 -8.02
N LEU A 222 -10.16 -13.85 -8.38
CA LEU A 222 -9.25 -13.03 -7.58
C LEU A 222 -9.44 -11.55 -7.92
N ASP A 223 -9.48 -10.70 -6.90
CA ASP A 223 -9.72 -9.26 -7.04
C ASP A 223 -8.44 -8.54 -7.50
N LEU A 224 -7.30 -9.08 -7.07
CA LEU A 224 -5.97 -8.55 -7.30
C LEU A 224 -5.13 -9.51 -8.15
N PRO A 225 -3.95 -9.07 -8.62
CA PRO A 225 -3.10 -9.89 -9.46
C PRO A 225 -2.65 -11.21 -8.83
N VAL A 226 -2.27 -12.13 -9.70
CA VAL A 226 -1.54 -13.34 -9.34
C VAL A 226 -0.09 -13.15 -9.74
N PHE A 227 0.79 -13.14 -8.73
CA PHE A 227 2.20 -12.84 -8.91
C PHE A 227 3.03 -14.12 -9.09
N ILE A 228 4.03 -14.02 -9.96
CA ILE A 228 5.19 -14.90 -9.89
C ILE A 228 6.20 -14.26 -8.95
N ASP A 229 6.61 -14.98 -7.92
CA ASP A 229 7.68 -14.59 -6.99
C ASP A 229 8.98 -15.20 -7.50
N ILE A 230 9.85 -14.35 -8.06
CA ILE A 230 11.05 -14.76 -8.79
C ILE A 230 12.30 -14.19 -8.12
N GLU A 231 12.87 -14.97 -7.20
CA GLU A 231 14.07 -14.59 -6.45
C GLU A 231 14.84 -15.79 -5.88
N ASP A 232 14.50 -17.02 -6.33
CA ASP A 232 15.16 -18.21 -5.82
C ASP A 232 16.64 -18.26 -6.22
N SER A 233 17.48 -18.77 -5.33
CA SER A 233 18.90 -18.87 -5.56
C SER A 233 19.29 -19.72 -6.78
N SER A 234 18.48 -20.73 -7.14
CA SER A 234 18.68 -21.54 -8.34
C SER A 234 18.60 -20.74 -9.64
N GLN A 235 17.90 -19.60 -9.61
CA GLN A 235 17.72 -18.70 -10.75
C GLN A 235 18.83 -17.65 -10.86
N SER A 236 19.68 -17.53 -9.85
CA SER A 236 20.72 -16.49 -9.76
C SER A 236 21.73 -16.50 -10.91
N GLY A 237 21.97 -17.68 -11.49
CA GLY A 237 22.86 -17.87 -12.64
C GLY A 237 22.24 -17.50 -13.99
N LEU A 238 20.93 -17.30 -14.06
CA LEU A 238 20.24 -16.97 -15.30
C LEU A 238 20.52 -15.53 -15.74
N SER A 239 20.57 -15.33 -17.06
CA SER A 239 20.71 -14.00 -17.65
C SER A 239 19.43 -13.18 -17.48
N LYS A 240 19.57 -11.87 -17.62
CA LYS A 240 18.45 -10.91 -17.58
C LYS A 240 17.36 -11.26 -18.62
N SER A 241 17.76 -11.73 -19.80
CA SER A 241 16.82 -12.14 -20.85
C SER A 241 16.01 -13.37 -20.45
N GLN A 242 16.67 -14.39 -19.88
CA GLN A 242 16.01 -15.62 -19.43
C GLN A 242 15.01 -15.37 -18.31
N ILE A 243 15.39 -14.60 -17.29
CA ILE A 243 14.45 -14.23 -16.20
C ILE A 243 13.26 -13.45 -16.74
N THR A 244 13.49 -12.51 -17.65
CA THR A 244 12.41 -11.74 -18.28
C THR A 244 11.46 -12.63 -19.08
N GLU A 245 12.01 -13.61 -19.82
CA GLU A 245 11.21 -14.58 -20.58
C GLU A 245 10.36 -15.47 -19.66
N ILE A 246 10.90 -15.92 -18.53
CA ILE A 246 10.14 -16.65 -17.49
C ILE A 246 8.94 -15.82 -17.01
N CYS A 247 9.18 -14.55 -16.65
CA CYS A 247 8.12 -13.64 -16.20
C CYS A 247 7.03 -13.45 -17.27
N LEU A 248 7.43 -13.27 -18.53
CA LEU A 248 6.51 -13.09 -19.64
C LEU A 248 5.68 -14.35 -19.90
N ALA A 249 6.33 -15.51 -19.92
CA ALA A 249 5.65 -16.79 -20.19
C ALA A 249 4.60 -17.13 -19.12
N TYR A 250 4.95 -16.93 -17.84
CA TYR A 250 4.02 -17.08 -16.73
C TYR A 250 2.82 -16.12 -16.88
N GLY A 251 3.11 -14.84 -17.07
CA GLY A 251 2.08 -13.83 -17.12
C GLY A 251 1.13 -14.00 -18.31
N GLU A 252 1.63 -14.41 -19.49
CA GLU A 252 0.79 -14.72 -20.65
C GLU A 252 -0.19 -15.87 -20.36
N GLN A 253 0.27 -16.93 -19.68
CA GLN A 253 -0.59 -18.06 -19.30
C GLN A 253 -1.67 -17.62 -18.31
N MET A 254 -1.30 -16.84 -17.30
CA MET A 254 -2.27 -16.32 -16.33
C MET A 254 -3.31 -15.42 -16.99
N LYS A 255 -2.91 -14.54 -17.91
CA LYS A 255 -3.82 -13.66 -18.67
C LYS A 255 -4.76 -14.47 -19.59
N LYS A 256 -4.27 -15.50 -20.27
CA LYS A 256 -5.10 -16.42 -21.07
C LYS A 256 -6.18 -17.11 -20.23
N ALA A 257 -5.89 -17.38 -18.97
CA ALA A 257 -6.84 -17.95 -18.03
C ALA A 257 -7.76 -16.91 -17.35
N GLY A 258 -7.65 -15.62 -17.70
CA GLY A 258 -8.50 -14.54 -17.22
C GLY A 258 -8.05 -13.89 -15.91
N TYR A 259 -6.83 -14.15 -15.44
CA TYR A 259 -6.29 -13.51 -14.24
C TYR A 259 -5.48 -12.25 -14.59
N LYS A 260 -5.57 -11.24 -13.74
CA LYS A 260 -4.57 -10.17 -13.70
C LYS A 260 -3.24 -10.79 -13.23
N THR A 261 -2.13 -10.32 -13.74
CA THR A 261 -0.81 -10.87 -13.40
C THR A 261 0.15 -9.79 -12.93
N GLY A 262 1.17 -10.23 -12.22
CA GLY A 262 2.25 -9.38 -11.74
C GLY A 262 3.52 -10.18 -11.46
N ILE A 263 4.55 -9.46 -11.11
CA ILE A 263 5.85 -9.99 -10.75
C ILE A 263 6.19 -9.46 -9.37
N TYR A 264 6.58 -10.37 -8.47
CA TYR A 264 7.26 -10.03 -7.23
C TYR A 264 8.75 -10.36 -7.36
N ALA A 265 9.59 -9.41 -7.00
CA ALA A 265 11.02 -9.62 -6.91
C ALA A 265 11.66 -8.57 -5.99
N SER A 266 12.82 -8.88 -5.45
CA SER A 266 13.59 -7.88 -4.72
C SER A 266 14.01 -6.71 -5.62
N LYS A 267 14.23 -5.52 -5.02
CA LYS A 267 14.74 -4.35 -5.77
C LYS A 267 16.00 -4.66 -6.58
N TYR A 268 16.90 -5.48 -6.02
CA TYR A 268 18.11 -5.90 -6.70
C TYR A 268 17.80 -6.66 -7.99
N TRP A 269 16.85 -7.60 -7.95
CA TRP A 269 16.43 -8.37 -9.12
C TRP A 269 15.78 -7.51 -10.19
N TYR A 270 14.93 -6.57 -9.81
CA TYR A 270 14.36 -5.60 -10.76
C TYR A 270 15.44 -4.77 -11.47
N MET A 271 16.48 -4.38 -10.76
CA MET A 271 17.55 -3.58 -11.37
C MET A 271 18.49 -4.41 -12.26
N THR A 272 18.76 -5.67 -11.88
CA THR A 272 19.83 -6.47 -12.47
C THR A 272 19.37 -7.67 -13.30
N LYS A 273 18.22 -8.25 -12.96
CA LYS A 273 17.76 -9.55 -13.49
C LYS A 273 16.50 -9.47 -14.34
N ILE A 274 15.72 -8.39 -14.29
CA ILE A 274 14.48 -8.24 -15.03
C ILE A 274 14.58 -7.05 -15.98
N ASP A 275 14.27 -7.26 -17.26
CA ASP A 275 14.15 -6.16 -18.22
C ASP A 275 12.74 -5.58 -18.19
N ILE A 276 12.54 -4.60 -17.31
CA ILE A 276 11.23 -3.96 -17.10
C ILE A 276 10.68 -3.34 -18.40
N SER A 277 11.55 -2.88 -19.31
CA SER A 277 11.13 -2.25 -20.57
C SER A 277 10.43 -3.22 -21.53
N LYS A 278 10.61 -4.52 -21.32
CA LYS A 278 9.96 -5.60 -22.12
C LYS A 278 8.66 -6.10 -21.49
N LEU A 279 8.35 -5.69 -20.26
CA LEU A 279 7.13 -6.14 -19.61
C LEU A 279 5.92 -5.35 -20.13
N PRO A 280 4.77 -6.02 -20.36
CA PRO A 280 3.52 -5.33 -20.66
C PRO A 280 3.15 -4.30 -19.59
N ALA A 281 2.62 -3.15 -20.02
CA ALA A 281 2.27 -2.05 -19.11
C ALA A 281 1.19 -2.39 -18.09
N ASP A 282 0.42 -3.46 -18.31
CA ASP A 282 -0.62 -3.95 -17.42
C ASP A 282 -0.13 -5.01 -16.42
N TYR A 283 1.17 -5.34 -16.41
CA TYR A 283 1.75 -6.17 -15.36
C TYR A 283 1.96 -5.34 -14.10
N CYS A 284 1.52 -5.88 -12.97
CA CYS A 284 1.77 -5.28 -11.67
C CYS A 284 3.17 -5.66 -11.17
N LEU A 285 3.92 -4.67 -10.70
CA LEU A 285 5.24 -4.88 -10.08
C LEU A 285 5.11 -4.65 -8.57
N TRP A 286 5.66 -5.59 -7.79
CA TRP A 286 5.57 -5.57 -6.33
C TRP A 286 6.91 -5.87 -5.67
#